data_a9bbf68920b10f4e844c5b22aa3768ef
#
_entry.id   a9bbf68920b10f4e844c5b22aa3768ef
#
_cell.length_a   1.000
_cell.length_b   1.000
_cell.length_c   1.000
_cell.angle_alpha   90.00
_cell.angle_beta   90.00
_cell.angle_gamma   90.00
#
_symmetry.space_group_name_H-M   'P 1'
#
loop_
_entity.id
_entity.type
_entity.pdbx_description
1 polymer ?
#
loop_
_entity_poly.entity_id
_entity_poly.type
_entity_poly.pdbx_seq_one_letter_code
_entity_poly.pdbx_strand_id
1 'polypeptide(L)'
;MNTESKPLCIVRAPCATRSGYGDMSRDIIRHLIEYDKFDVKIHSINWGDTPMNALDENEPKDKMILDRIVRGQVQLPQPDLYISISIPTEFQPMGKYNIGITAGIETSVASVEWVQACNKMDLILTISEHSKNVFLFSKYTQQDQGGNKVGEIAVNKPIEVLHNCIDGNIFKKLEYEFDLEQSIRDTLKNIPEEFCYLFVGH
;
A
#
# COMPACT_ATOMS: atom_id res chain seq x y z
N MET A 1 -0.29 -32.96 -19.18
CA MET A 1 -0.03 -31.51 -19.14
C MET A 1 0.68 -31.25 -17.84
N ASN A 2 1.96 -30.87 -17.86
CA ASN A 2 2.65 -30.44 -16.66
C ASN A 2 2.04 -29.07 -16.26
N THR A 3 1.19 -29.06 -15.27
CA THR A 3 0.80 -27.81 -14.61
C THR A 3 1.99 -27.39 -13.75
N GLU A 4 2.87 -26.57 -14.30
CA GLU A 4 3.86 -25.90 -13.46
C GLU A 4 3.12 -25.16 -12.35
N SER A 5 3.52 -25.40 -11.11
CA SER A 5 2.94 -24.72 -9.96
C SER A 5 3.22 -23.23 -10.09
N LYS A 6 2.20 -22.38 -9.87
CA LYS A 6 2.39 -20.93 -9.87
C LYS A 6 3.46 -20.53 -8.85
N PRO A 7 4.30 -19.54 -9.16
CA PRO A 7 5.26 -19.01 -8.20
C PRO A 7 4.53 -18.45 -6.97
N LEU A 8 5.10 -18.69 -5.80
CA LEU A 8 4.54 -18.22 -4.52
C LEU A 8 4.75 -16.72 -4.38
N CYS A 9 3.67 -15.98 -4.13
CA CYS A 9 3.70 -14.57 -3.76
C CYS A 9 3.16 -14.40 -2.35
N ILE A 10 3.96 -13.83 -1.45
CA ILE A 10 3.50 -13.44 -0.11
C ILE A 10 3.34 -11.93 -0.06
N VAL A 11 2.15 -11.47 0.32
CA VAL A 11 1.84 -10.06 0.55
C VAL A 11 1.69 -9.82 2.05
N ARG A 12 2.60 -9.04 2.63
CA ARG A 12 2.50 -8.55 4.01
C ARG A 12 1.88 -7.15 4.00
N ALA A 13 0.66 -7.01 4.53
CA ALA A 13 -0.10 -5.79 4.40
C ALA A 13 -1.20 -5.65 5.45
N PRO A 14 -1.64 -4.41 5.81
CA PRO A 14 -2.73 -4.18 6.75
C PRO A 14 -4.12 -4.32 6.09
N CYS A 15 -4.32 -5.33 5.24
CA CYS A 15 -5.49 -5.46 4.36
C CYS A 15 -6.84 -5.56 5.09
N ALA A 16 -6.85 -6.01 6.35
CA ALA A 16 -8.06 -6.11 7.17
C ALA A 16 -8.41 -4.82 7.92
N THR A 17 -7.58 -3.77 7.84
CA THR A 17 -7.77 -2.54 8.61
C THR A 17 -8.59 -1.49 7.87
N ARG A 18 -9.30 -0.65 8.64
CA ARG A 18 -10.00 0.54 8.12
C ARG A 18 -9.04 1.73 8.04
N SER A 19 -8.05 1.64 7.15
CA SER A 19 -7.04 2.68 6.94
C SER A 19 -6.75 2.86 5.46
N GLY A 20 -6.16 3.99 5.06
CA GLY A 20 -5.72 4.22 3.69
C GLY A 20 -4.73 3.15 3.19
N TYR A 21 -3.81 2.69 4.05
CA TYR A 21 -2.95 1.54 3.73
C TYR A 21 -3.74 0.24 3.59
N GLY A 22 -4.83 0.06 4.37
CA GLY A 22 -5.74 -1.06 4.23
C GLY A 22 -6.45 -1.05 2.88
N ASP A 23 -6.98 0.11 2.46
CA ASP A 23 -7.65 0.27 1.16
C ASP A 23 -6.70 -0.01 0.00
N MET A 24 -5.54 0.64 -0.02
CA MET A 24 -4.48 0.40 -1.02
C MET A 24 -4.07 -1.08 -1.06
N SER A 25 -3.94 -1.72 0.10
CA SER A 25 -3.58 -3.13 0.19
C SER A 25 -4.64 -4.04 -0.44
N ARG A 26 -5.91 -3.79 -0.16
CA ARG A 26 -7.03 -4.57 -0.71
C ARG A 26 -7.07 -4.47 -2.23
N ASP A 27 -6.89 -3.28 -2.78
CA ASP A 27 -6.91 -3.06 -4.23
C ASP A 27 -5.75 -3.80 -4.91
N ILE A 28 -4.53 -3.67 -4.40
CA ILE A 28 -3.36 -4.37 -4.94
C ILE A 28 -3.53 -5.89 -4.84
N ILE A 29 -3.99 -6.41 -3.70
CA ILE A 29 -4.18 -7.85 -3.49
C ILE A 29 -5.26 -8.40 -4.42
N ARG A 30 -6.39 -7.71 -4.60
CA ARG A 30 -7.44 -8.14 -5.54
C ARG A 30 -6.91 -8.27 -6.96
N HIS A 31 -6.19 -7.26 -7.45
CA HIS A 31 -5.60 -7.29 -8.78
C HIS A 31 -4.54 -8.39 -8.94
N LEU A 32 -3.71 -8.64 -7.91
CA LEU A 32 -2.76 -9.77 -7.94
C LEU A 32 -3.48 -11.13 -8.03
N ILE A 33 -4.59 -11.29 -7.33
CA ILE A 33 -5.40 -12.51 -7.37
C ILE A 33 -6.06 -12.67 -8.75
N GLU A 34 -6.65 -11.60 -9.28
CA GLU A 34 -7.31 -11.58 -10.59
C GLU A 34 -6.32 -11.78 -11.74
N TYR A 35 -5.09 -11.29 -11.60
CA TYR A 35 -4.02 -11.52 -12.56
C TYR A 35 -3.65 -13.00 -12.71
N ASP A 36 -3.91 -13.79 -11.69
CA ASP A 36 -3.83 -15.25 -11.65
C ASP A 36 -2.47 -15.87 -12.08
N LYS A 37 -1.36 -15.14 -11.94
CA LYS A 37 -0.01 -15.62 -12.25
C LYS A 37 0.74 -16.14 -11.02
N PHE A 38 0.24 -15.89 -9.82
CA PHE A 38 0.88 -16.26 -8.56
C PHE A 38 -0.06 -17.09 -7.68
N ASP A 39 0.52 -17.97 -6.84
CA ASP A 39 -0.15 -18.46 -5.65
C ASP A 39 0.01 -17.39 -4.55
N VAL A 40 -1.04 -16.59 -4.34
CA VAL A 40 -1.02 -15.46 -3.42
C VAL A 40 -1.37 -15.93 -2.01
N LYS A 41 -0.49 -15.64 -1.04
CA LYS A 41 -0.73 -15.78 0.41
C LYS A 41 -0.59 -14.43 1.07
N ILE A 42 -1.33 -14.19 2.14
CA ILE A 42 -1.41 -12.89 2.78
C ILE A 42 -1.03 -13.00 4.26
N HIS A 43 -0.05 -12.22 4.68
CA HIS A 43 0.21 -11.93 6.09
C HIS A 43 -0.46 -10.59 6.44
N SER A 44 -1.66 -10.67 7.00
CA SER A 44 -2.36 -9.49 7.49
C SER A 44 -1.70 -8.95 8.75
N ILE A 45 -1.40 -7.66 8.76
CA ILE A 45 -0.78 -6.97 9.89
C ILE A 45 -1.71 -5.90 10.45
N ASN A 46 -1.47 -5.51 11.69
CA ASN A 46 -2.15 -4.37 12.32
C ASN A 46 -1.64 -3.05 11.72
N TRP A 47 -2.42 -1.99 11.87
CA TRP A 47 -2.04 -0.63 11.54
C TRP A 47 -2.37 0.27 12.73
N GLY A 48 -1.41 0.40 13.64
CA GLY A 48 -1.65 1.03 14.93
C GLY A 48 -2.85 0.41 15.64
N ASP A 49 -3.73 1.27 16.18
CA ASP A 49 -4.98 0.88 16.86
C ASP A 49 -6.19 0.81 15.92
N THR A 50 -5.96 0.85 14.59
CA THR A 50 -7.04 0.84 13.60
C THR A 50 -7.80 -0.49 13.65
N PRO A 51 -9.16 -0.47 13.66
CA PRO A 51 -9.95 -1.69 13.67
C PRO A 51 -9.68 -2.59 12.47
N MET A 52 -9.59 -3.91 12.73
CA MET A 52 -9.33 -4.94 11.72
C MET A 52 -10.61 -5.61 11.23
N ASN A 53 -11.64 -4.84 10.94
CA ASN A 53 -12.96 -5.32 10.52
C ASN A 53 -13.41 -4.71 9.18
N ALA A 54 -12.46 -4.47 8.29
CA ALA A 54 -12.74 -3.88 6.98
C ALA A 54 -13.21 -4.91 5.93
N LEU A 55 -13.03 -6.21 6.20
CA LEU A 55 -13.40 -7.28 5.27
C LEU A 55 -14.69 -7.95 5.72
N ASP A 56 -15.65 -8.16 4.80
CA ASP A 56 -16.91 -8.85 5.02
C ASP A 56 -16.87 -10.22 4.32
N GLU A 57 -17.13 -11.31 5.08
CA GLU A 57 -17.16 -12.67 4.55
C GLU A 57 -18.29 -12.91 3.52
N ASN A 58 -19.33 -12.09 3.54
CA ASN A 58 -20.47 -12.17 2.62
C ASN A 58 -20.19 -11.43 1.30
N GLU A 59 -19.17 -10.57 1.26
CA GLU A 59 -18.79 -9.84 0.07
C GLU A 59 -17.77 -10.66 -0.74
N PRO A 60 -18.08 -11.08 -1.99
CA PRO A 60 -17.18 -11.94 -2.78
C PRO A 60 -15.77 -11.36 -2.97
N LYS A 61 -15.66 -10.03 -3.16
CA LYS A 61 -14.37 -9.35 -3.33
C LYS A 61 -13.51 -9.39 -2.05
N ASP A 62 -14.13 -9.46 -0.88
CA ASP A 62 -13.42 -9.53 0.40
C ASP A 62 -13.11 -10.99 0.75
N LYS A 63 -14.04 -11.89 0.44
CA LYS A 63 -13.85 -13.34 0.65
C LYS A 63 -12.60 -13.85 -0.08
N MET A 64 -12.32 -13.39 -1.30
CA MET A 64 -11.13 -13.81 -2.03
C MET A 64 -9.81 -13.41 -1.32
N ILE A 65 -9.82 -12.33 -0.53
CA ILE A 65 -8.70 -11.92 0.34
C ILE A 65 -8.67 -12.81 1.58
N LEU A 66 -9.81 -12.95 2.28
CA LEU A 66 -9.94 -13.72 3.52
C LEU A 66 -9.50 -15.18 3.36
N ASP A 67 -9.82 -15.80 2.23
CA ASP A 67 -9.45 -17.19 1.90
C ASP A 67 -7.93 -17.38 1.72
N ARG A 68 -7.16 -16.29 1.57
CA ARG A 68 -5.70 -16.30 1.36
C ARG A 68 -4.90 -15.81 2.56
N ILE A 69 -5.58 -15.32 3.61
CA ILE A 69 -4.91 -14.92 4.84
C ILE A 69 -4.36 -16.16 5.54
N VAL A 70 -3.05 -16.17 5.75
CA VAL A 70 -2.37 -17.22 6.53
C VAL A 70 -2.73 -17.05 7.99
N ARG A 71 -3.36 -18.08 8.58
CA ARG A 71 -3.75 -18.10 9.98
C ARG A 71 -2.85 -19.01 10.77
N GLY A 72 -2.48 -18.59 11.97
CA GLY A 72 -1.62 -19.36 12.86
C GLY A 72 -0.14 -19.37 12.45
N GLN A 73 0.65 -20.23 13.09
CA GLN A 73 2.09 -20.38 12.84
C GLN A 73 2.33 -21.39 11.70
N VAL A 74 2.03 -20.98 10.47
CA VAL A 74 2.32 -21.79 9.28
C VAL A 74 3.67 -21.38 8.74
N GLN A 75 4.63 -22.30 8.68
CA GLN A 75 5.91 -22.07 8.03
C GLN A 75 5.74 -22.23 6.53
N LEU A 76 5.74 -21.10 5.81
CA LEU A 76 5.73 -21.09 4.36
C LEU A 76 7.17 -21.18 3.82
N PRO A 77 7.37 -21.79 2.64
CA PRO A 77 8.67 -21.75 1.96
C PRO A 77 9.03 -20.31 1.59
N GLN A 78 10.31 -20.07 1.26
CA GLN A 78 10.73 -18.77 0.75
C GLN A 78 9.93 -18.43 -0.51
N PRO A 79 9.19 -17.30 -0.53
CA PRO A 79 8.40 -16.93 -1.70
C PRO A 79 9.29 -16.48 -2.87
N ASP A 80 8.81 -16.70 -4.09
CA ASP A 80 9.44 -16.16 -5.28
C ASP A 80 9.30 -14.63 -5.33
N LEU A 81 8.14 -14.13 -4.92
CA LEU A 81 7.85 -12.70 -4.79
C LEU A 81 7.35 -12.39 -3.38
N TYR A 82 7.95 -11.39 -2.75
CA TYR A 82 7.50 -10.86 -1.47
C TYR A 82 7.15 -9.37 -1.61
N ILE A 83 5.95 -9.00 -1.22
CA ILE A 83 5.46 -7.63 -1.27
C ILE A 83 5.16 -7.16 0.15
N SER A 84 5.81 -6.09 0.61
CA SER A 84 5.52 -5.44 1.89
C SER A 84 4.86 -4.10 1.66
N ILE A 85 3.62 -3.95 2.12
CA ILE A 85 2.85 -2.71 2.04
C ILE A 85 2.79 -2.11 3.43
N SER A 86 3.69 -1.15 3.71
CA SER A 86 3.85 -0.53 5.04
C SER A 86 4.74 0.71 4.97
N ILE A 87 5.03 1.31 6.12
CA ILE A 87 6.10 2.31 6.23
C ILE A 87 7.47 1.64 6.04
N PRO A 88 8.47 2.35 5.49
CA PRO A 88 9.77 1.74 5.13
C PRO A 88 10.50 1.07 6.29
N THR A 89 10.42 1.58 7.52
CA THR A 89 11.07 0.96 8.69
C THR A 89 10.64 -0.47 8.95
N GLU A 90 9.48 -0.88 8.45
CA GLU A 90 8.97 -2.25 8.55
C GLU A 90 9.37 -3.16 7.38
N PHE A 91 10.10 -2.65 6.39
CA PHE A 91 10.56 -3.44 5.26
C PHE A 91 11.60 -4.46 5.69
N GLN A 92 11.28 -5.73 5.45
CA GLN A 92 12.18 -6.87 5.70
C GLN A 92 12.12 -7.79 4.49
N PRO A 93 13.24 -8.03 3.79
CA PRO A 93 13.26 -8.91 2.63
C PRO A 93 13.08 -10.36 3.08
N MET A 94 12.13 -11.08 2.49
CA MET A 94 11.84 -12.48 2.79
C MET A 94 11.78 -13.35 1.54
N GLY A 95 11.59 -12.74 0.39
CA GLY A 95 11.45 -13.42 -0.90
C GLY A 95 12.75 -13.53 -1.67
N LYS A 96 12.68 -14.22 -2.81
CA LYS A 96 13.74 -14.18 -3.82
C LYS A 96 13.79 -12.80 -4.49
N TYR A 97 12.64 -12.16 -4.65
CA TYR A 97 12.48 -10.78 -5.08
C TYR A 97 11.53 -10.05 -4.13
N ASN A 98 11.91 -8.84 -3.71
CA ASN A 98 11.25 -8.11 -2.62
C ASN A 98 10.82 -6.73 -3.08
N ILE A 99 9.52 -6.44 -2.99
CA ILE A 99 8.94 -5.13 -3.33
C ILE A 99 8.45 -4.47 -2.05
N GLY A 100 8.93 -3.25 -1.80
CA GLY A 100 8.39 -2.38 -0.75
C GLY A 100 7.40 -1.38 -1.35
N ILE A 101 6.19 -1.31 -0.84
CA ILE A 101 5.17 -0.34 -1.27
C ILE A 101 4.86 0.59 -0.09
N THR A 102 5.00 1.88 -0.31
CA THR A 102 4.75 2.89 0.73
C THR A 102 4.08 4.13 0.16
N ALA A 103 3.20 4.74 0.94
CA ALA A 103 2.64 6.04 0.59
C ALA A 103 3.71 7.15 0.58
N GLY A 104 4.80 6.91 1.28
CA GLY A 104 5.86 7.92 1.43
C GLY A 104 5.53 8.92 2.53
N ILE A 105 5.96 10.15 2.35
CA ILE A 105 5.82 11.22 3.32
C ILE A 105 5.50 12.55 2.61
N GLU A 106 4.75 13.41 3.27
CA GLU A 106 4.30 14.71 2.73
C GLU A 106 5.39 15.79 2.83
N THR A 107 6.39 15.59 3.70
CA THR A 107 7.55 16.50 3.82
C THR A 107 8.51 16.35 2.65
N SER A 108 9.46 17.24 2.53
CA SER A 108 10.46 17.24 1.45
C SER A 108 11.68 16.34 1.68
N VAL A 109 11.80 15.73 2.88
CA VAL A 109 12.94 14.89 3.26
C VAL A 109 12.44 13.66 4.03
N ALA A 110 12.82 12.48 3.60
CA ALA A 110 12.61 11.22 4.32
C ALA A 110 13.71 11.02 5.36
N SER A 111 13.42 10.38 6.48
CA SER A 111 14.43 10.09 7.53
C SER A 111 15.50 9.12 7.03
N VAL A 112 16.66 9.14 7.68
CA VAL A 112 17.78 8.25 7.33
C VAL A 112 17.40 6.77 7.47
N GLU A 113 16.58 6.43 8.47
CA GLU A 113 16.09 5.08 8.70
C GLU A 113 15.19 4.60 7.56
N TRP A 114 14.38 5.49 6.99
CA TRP A 114 13.53 5.19 5.83
C TRP A 114 14.37 4.93 4.59
N VAL A 115 15.37 5.79 4.34
CA VAL A 115 16.31 5.62 3.22
C VAL A 115 17.06 4.30 3.32
N GLN A 116 17.57 3.96 4.51
CA GLN A 116 18.25 2.69 4.75
C GLN A 116 17.34 1.48 4.59
N ALA A 117 16.10 1.60 5.05
CA ALA A 117 15.11 0.51 4.95
C ALA A 117 14.70 0.24 3.49
N CYS A 118 14.56 1.28 2.67
CA CYS A 118 14.32 1.14 1.23
C CYS A 118 15.43 0.29 0.56
N ASN A 119 16.68 0.47 0.97
CA ASN A 119 17.82 -0.26 0.39
C ASN A 119 17.82 -1.77 0.69
N LYS A 120 16.95 -2.27 1.58
CA LYS A 120 16.76 -3.70 1.85
C LYS A 120 15.91 -4.40 0.79
N MET A 121 15.10 -3.64 0.04
CA MET A 121 14.19 -4.17 -0.98
C MET A 121 14.86 -4.16 -2.36
N ASP A 122 14.31 -4.92 -3.29
CA ASP A 122 14.80 -4.95 -4.68
C ASP A 122 14.14 -3.86 -5.54
N LEU A 123 12.90 -3.50 -5.20
CA LEU A 123 12.12 -2.43 -5.82
C LEU A 123 11.29 -1.71 -4.77
N ILE A 124 11.22 -0.39 -4.87
CA ILE A 124 10.31 0.44 -4.07
C ILE A 124 9.22 1.00 -4.98
N LEU A 125 7.97 0.91 -4.55
CA LEU A 125 6.84 1.58 -5.18
C LEU A 125 6.29 2.65 -4.24
N THR A 126 6.12 3.85 -4.78
CA THR A 126 5.51 4.99 -4.09
C THR A 126 4.23 5.42 -4.79
N ILE A 127 3.33 6.11 -4.10
CA ILE A 127 2.02 6.48 -4.67
C ILE A 127 2.05 7.74 -5.53
N SER A 128 3.16 8.49 -5.53
CA SER A 128 3.27 9.76 -6.26
C SER A 128 4.70 10.09 -6.66
N GLU A 129 4.84 10.92 -7.68
CA GLU A 129 6.14 11.51 -8.05
C GLU A 129 6.75 12.32 -6.92
N HIS A 130 5.93 13.01 -6.11
CA HIS A 130 6.42 13.70 -4.93
C HIS A 130 7.14 12.74 -3.98
N SER A 131 6.47 11.67 -3.56
CA SER A 131 7.06 10.67 -2.65
C SER A 131 8.32 10.02 -3.25
N LYS A 132 8.31 9.69 -4.56
CA LYS A 132 9.49 9.18 -5.26
C LYS A 132 10.66 10.16 -5.15
N ASN A 133 10.41 11.43 -5.45
CA ASN A 133 11.44 12.47 -5.41
C ASN A 133 11.97 12.72 -3.99
N VAL A 134 11.11 12.68 -2.98
CA VAL A 134 11.53 12.77 -1.57
C VAL A 134 12.57 11.72 -1.24
N PHE A 135 12.35 10.45 -1.62
CA PHE A 135 13.32 9.38 -1.39
C PHE A 135 14.60 9.57 -2.20
N LEU A 136 14.52 9.97 -3.47
CA LEU A 136 15.67 10.14 -4.35
C LEU A 136 16.58 11.31 -3.92
N PHE A 137 15.99 12.38 -3.37
CA PHE A 137 16.73 13.57 -2.94
C PHE A 137 17.16 13.54 -1.47
N SER A 138 16.63 12.61 -0.66
CA SER A 138 17.06 12.44 0.73
C SER A 138 18.40 11.76 0.80
N LYS A 139 19.45 12.55 1.11
CA LYS A 139 20.84 12.09 1.19
C LYS A 139 21.46 12.53 2.50
N TYR A 140 22.23 11.64 3.11
CA TYR A 140 22.86 11.86 4.40
C TYR A 140 24.35 11.58 4.34
N THR A 141 25.15 12.46 4.93
CA THR A 141 26.59 12.24 5.06
C THR A 141 26.85 11.27 6.23
N GLN A 142 27.51 10.17 5.94
CA GLN A 142 28.05 9.30 6.97
C GLN A 142 29.41 9.80 7.45
N GLN A 143 29.60 9.94 8.75
CA GLN A 143 30.82 10.41 9.38
C GLN A 143 31.42 9.34 10.28
N ASP A 144 32.75 9.31 10.39
CA ASP A 144 33.48 8.52 11.40
C ASP A 144 33.43 9.18 12.79
N GLN A 145 34.03 8.53 13.78
CA GLN A 145 34.13 9.08 15.14
C GLN A 145 34.90 10.41 15.24
N GLY A 146 35.73 10.72 14.23
CA GLY A 146 36.49 11.96 14.10
C GLY A 146 35.75 13.07 13.35
N GLY A 147 34.51 12.81 12.87
CA GLY A 147 33.71 13.75 12.09
C GLY A 147 34.09 13.84 10.61
N ASN A 148 35.00 12.97 10.11
CA ASN A 148 35.36 12.94 8.71
C ASN A 148 34.28 12.23 7.89
N LYS A 149 34.00 12.75 6.68
CA LYS A 149 33.05 12.09 5.74
C LYS A 149 33.63 10.76 5.29
N VAL A 150 32.93 9.65 5.59
CA VAL A 150 33.31 8.28 5.19
C VAL A 150 32.38 7.69 4.13
N GLY A 151 31.23 8.34 3.86
CA GLY A 151 30.27 7.86 2.87
C GLY A 151 29.05 8.75 2.74
N GLU A 152 28.12 8.28 1.93
CA GLU A 152 26.80 8.87 1.75
C GLU A 152 25.74 7.78 1.89
N ILE A 153 24.64 8.09 2.60
CA ILE A 153 23.46 7.24 2.71
C ILE A 153 22.40 7.85 1.79
N ALA A 154 22.03 7.13 0.76
CA ALA A 154 21.00 7.47 -0.20
C ALA A 154 20.25 6.22 -0.64
N VAL A 155 19.09 6.35 -1.24
CA VAL A 155 18.41 5.19 -1.85
C VAL A 155 19.21 4.81 -3.11
N ASN A 156 19.60 3.52 -3.18
CA ASN A 156 20.36 2.94 -4.29
C ASN A 156 19.58 1.83 -5.02
N LYS A 157 18.29 1.70 -4.72
CA LYS A 157 17.38 0.75 -5.35
C LYS A 157 16.43 1.46 -6.30
N PRO A 158 15.89 0.77 -7.31
CA PRO A 158 14.87 1.33 -8.18
C PRO A 158 13.66 1.81 -7.37
N ILE A 159 13.17 3.00 -7.69
CA ILE A 159 11.91 3.56 -7.16
C ILE A 159 11.02 3.88 -8.33
N GLU A 160 9.79 3.36 -8.31
CA GLU A 160 8.78 3.65 -9.32
C GLU A 160 7.49 4.14 -8.67
N VAL A 161 6.66 4.80 -9.47
CA VAL A 161 5.36 5.30 -9.01
C VAL A 161 4.26 4.31 -9.38
N LEU A 162 3.51 3.89 -8.36
CA LEU A 162 2.26 3.16 -8.50
C LEU A 162 1.17 4.00 -7.84
N HIS A 163 0.44 4.76 -8.64
CA HIS A 163 -0.65 5.59 -8.12
C HIS A 163 -1.74 4.74 -7.48
N ASN A 164 -2.36 5.27 -6.42
CA ASN A 164 -3.55 4.64 -5.86
C ASN A 164 -4.64 4.58 -6.91
N CYS A 165 -5.27 3.43 -7.04
CA CYS A 165 -6.38 3.21 -7.94
C CYS A 165 -7.70 3.59 -7.27
N ILE A 166 -8.69 3.91 -8.09
CA ILE A 166 -10.08 4.08 -7.68
C ILE A 166 -10.97 3.19 -8.56
N ASP A 167 -12.04 2.67 -8.00
CA ASP A 167 -13.07 1.99 -8.78
C ASP A 167 -13.93 3.04 -9.49
N GLY A 168 -13.72 3.22 -10.79
CA GLY A 168 -14.46 4.18 -11.62
C GLY A 168 -15.95 3.86 -11.79
N ASN A 169 -16.40 2.65 -11.37
CA ASN A 169 -17.82 2.34 -11.32
C ASN A 169 -18.50 2.94 -10.07
N ILE A 170 -17.73 3.09 -8.99
CA ILE A 170 -18.17 3.68 -7.72
C ILE A 170 -17.90 5.19 -7.72
N PHE A 171 -16.66 5.59 -8.02
CA PHE A 171 -16.22 6.99 -8.01
C PHE A 171 -16.30 7.58 -9.41
N LYS A 172 -17.49 8.06 -9.78
CA LYS A 172 -17.76 8.68 -11.08
C LYS A 172 -18.54 9.95 -10.91
N LYS A 173 -18.39 10.85 -11.90
CA LYS A 173 -19.25 12.02 -11.98
C LYS A 173 -20.69 11.56 -12.25
N LEU A 174 -21.61 12.01 -11.43
CA LEU A 174 -23.04 11.83 -11.70
C LEU A 174 -23.47 12.82 -12.80
N GLU A 175 -24.22 12.33 -13.77
CA GLU A 175 -24.71 13.18 -14.85
C GLU A 175 -25.96 13.97 -14.41
N TYR A 176 -26.74 13.42 -13.47
CA TYR A 176 -27.98 13.99 -13.02
C TYR A 176 -28.14 13.92 -11.50
N GLU A 177 -28.75 14.97 -10.91
CA GLU A 177 -29.02 15.01 -9.47
C GLU A 177 -29.97 13.89 -8.98
N PHE A 178 -30.81 13.36 -9.85
CA PHE A 178 -31.72 12.27 -9.47
C PHE A 178 -31.00 10.92 -9.25
N ASP A 179 -29.74 10.79 -9.70
CA ASP A 179 -28.90 9.61 -9.42
C ASP A 179 -28.40 9.58 -7.96
N LEU A 180 -28.55 10.69 -7.24
CA LEU A 180 -28.27 10.76 -5.80
C LEU A 180 -29.42 10.18 -4.98
N GLU A 181 -29.09 9.55 -3.87
CA GLU A 181 -30.09 9.17 -2.88
C GLU A 181 -30.90 10.39 -2.40
N GLN A 182 -32.21 10.17 -2.12
CA GLN A 182 -33.10 11.26 -1.73
C GLN A 182 -32.61 12.01 -0.48
N SER A 183 -32.06 11.29 0.51
CA SER A 183 -31.50 11.86 1.73
C SER A 183 -30.34 12.84 1.46
N ILE A 184 -29.49 12.51 0.49
CA ILE A 184 -28.37 13.37 0.07
C ILE A 184 -28.90 14.61 -0.65
N ARG A 185 -29.86 14.45 -1.56
CA ARG A 185 -30.51 15.57 -2.26
C ARG A 185 -31.18 16.53 -1.29
N ASP A 186 -31.88 16.02 -0.30
CA ASP A 186 -32.55 16.85 0.71
C ASP A 186 -31.52 17.60 1.59
N THR A 187 -30.42 16.94 1.93
CA THR A 187 -29.32 17.60 2.64
C THR A 187 -28.70 18.72 1.83
N LEU A 188 -28.38 18.48 0.55
CA LEU A 188 -27.78 19.49 -0.33
C LEU A 188 -28.70 20.70 -0.55
N LYS A 189 -30.03 20.48 -0.69
CA LYS A 189 -31.01 21.57 -0.84
C LYS A 189 -31.12 22.48 0.38
N ASN A 190 -30.77 21.96 1.56
CA ASN A 190 -30.82 22.72 2.82
C ASN A 190 -29.54 23.50 3.11
N ILE A 191 -28.52 23.42 2.24
CA ILE A 191 -27.29 24.23 2.36
C ILE A 191 -27.59 25.59 1.73
N PRO A 192 -27.54 26.70 2.51
CA PRO A 192 -27.86 28.02 2.00
C PRO A 192 -26.71 28.70 1.25
N GLU A 193 -25.50 28.17 1.35
CA GLU A 193 -24.30 28.73 0.75
C GLU A 193 -24.24 28.43 -0.75
N GLU A 194 -23.91 29.46 -1.55
CA GLU A 194 -23.73 29.31 -3.01
C GLU A 194 -22.50 28.52 -3.39
N PHE A 195 -21.51 28.41 -2.48
CA PHE A 195 -20.28 27.67 -2.66
C PHE A 195 -19.85 26.93 -1.39
N CYS A 196 -19.53 25.65 -1.52
CA CYS A 196 -19.11 24.80 -0.41
C CYS A 196 -17.75 24.14 -0.70
N TYR A 197 -16.90 24.06 0.31
CA TYR A 197 -15.72 23.21 0.30
C TYR A 197 -16.08 21.83 0.86
N LEU A 198 -15.71 20.77 0.14
CA LEU A 198 -15.78 19.41 0.65
C LEU A 198 -14.38 18.99 1.16
N PHE A 199 -14.29 18.58 2.41
CA PHE A 199 -13.13 17.91 2.96
C PHE A 199 -13.50 16.47 3.30
N VAL A 200 -12.70 15.51 2.79
CA VAL A 200 -12.81 14.09 3.09
C VAL A 200 -11.47 13.63 3.66
N GLY A 201 -11.46 13.27 4.92
CA GLY A 201 -10.21 12.88 5.61
C GLY A 201 -10.47 12.44 7.06
N HIS A 202 -9.40 12.11 7.75
CA HIS A 202 -9.41 11.79 9.17
C HIS A 202 -8.96 12.99 10.01
#